data_9c9958771e7e3643fe3deabe86a22321
#
_entry.id   9c9958771e7e3643fe3deabe86a22321
#
_cell.length_a   1.000
_cell.length_b   1.000
_cell.length_c   1.000
_cell.angle_alpha   90.00
_cell.angle_beta   90.00
_cell.angle_gamma   90.00
#
_symmetry.space_group_name_H-M   'P 1'
#
loop_
_entity.id
_entity.type
_entity.pdbx_description
1 polymer ?
#
loop_
_entity_poly.entity_id
_entity_poly.type
_entity_poly.pdbx_seq_one_letter_code
_entity_poly.pdbx_strand_id
1 'polypeptide(L)'
;KDYATNPGTAAQLVASGKADVASLSVEPILIGSEKGLHLVAFLSRQARYSYVLAVLADSPIHQLADFKGATLGEVNPGSAVEPAVTSLLGGAGLRPSDFSFVPVGSGSKGLAAIAAKRVSGVAFPFLEVVNDTFAGNLTFRVYRHPILKDIGNVGYAATPATIATKGDLLRRFARAIVEASLFVHTNPAAAARLYLEGANQKVTPESLGNVTRIFVALKDDFPAANPANPRIGLILPRDMVLYSRYLADYGFMKAPVVGTSVATDQFIGFANDFDHKAVVKQALSMK
;
A
#
# COMPACT_ATOMS: atom_id res chain seq x y z
N LYS A 1 -3.32 -20.82 -2.87
CA LYS A 1 -3.24 -19.34 -2.81
C LYS A 1 -4.22 -18.81 -3.85
N ASP A 2 -5.32 -18.24 -3.40
CA ASP A 2 -6.24 -17.56 -4.30
C ASP A 2 -5.81 -16.10 -4.41
N TYR A 3 -5.50 -15.66 -5.61
CA TYR A 3 -5.16 -14.27 -5.87
C TYR A 3 -6.44 -13.52 -6.20
N ALA A 4 -6.87 -12.65 -5.28
CA ALA A 4 -7.95 -11.72 -5.58
C ALA A 4 -7.45 -10.65 -6.57
N THR A 5 -8.28 -10.34 -7.55
CA THR A 5 -7.93 -9.40 -8.63
C THR A 5 -7.88 -7.94 -8.17
N ASN A 6 -8.51 -7.62 -7.04
CA ASN A 6 -8.50 -6.29 -6.44
C ASN A 6 -8.79 -6.36 -4.93
N PRO A 7 -8.49 -5.29 -4.16
CA PRO A 7 -8.72 -5.24 -2.72
C PRO A 7 -10.17 -5.48 -2.28
N GLY A 8 -11.15 -5.04 -3.03
CA GLY A 8 -12.56 -5.26 -2.73
C GLY A 8 -12.95 -6.73 -2.78
N THR A 9 -12.49 -7.47 -3.81
CA THR A 9 -12.69 -8.92 -3.91
C THR A 9 -11.98 -9.65 -2.77
N ALA A 10 -10.76 -9.25 -2.40
CA ALA A 10 -10.04 -9.82 -1.27
C ALA A 10 -10.80 -9.64 0.05
N ALA A 11 -11.35 -8.44 0.27
CA ALA A 11 -12.17 -8.13 1.44
C ALA A 11 -13.42 -9.03 1.52
N GLN A 12 -14.11 -9.26 0.40
CA GLN A 12 -15.28 -10.14 0.33
C GLN A 12 -14.94 -11.62 0.60
N LEU A 13 -13.79 -12.11 0.12
CA LEU A 13 -13.34 -13.48 0.40
C LEU A 13 -13.11 -13.70 1.90
N VAL A 14 -12.52 -12.74 2.59
CA VAL A 14 -12.33 -12.82 4.04
C VAL A 14 -13.66 -12.70 4.77
N ALA A 15 -14.50 -11.73 4.41
CA ALA A 15 -15.81 -11.54 5.05
C ALA A 15 -16.73 -12.75 4.91
N SER A 16 -16.64 -13.48 3.77
CA SER A 16 -17.41 -14.71 3.54
C SER A 16 -16.80 -15.98 4.16
N GLY A 17 -15.65 -15.85 4.86
CA GLY A 17 -14.94 -16.98 5.46
C GLY A 17 -14.21 -17.90 4.48
N LYS A 18 -14.12 -17.52 3.19
CA LYS A 18 -13.38 -18.28 2.17
C LYS A 18 -11.86 -18.09 2.30
N ALA A 19 -11.44 -17.04 2.99
CA ALA A 19 -10.06 -16.81 3.38
C ALA A 19 -10.01 -16.31 4.84
N ASP A 20 -8.95 -16.64 5.58
CA ASP A 20 -8.77 -16.19 6.95
C ASP A 20 -8.19 -14.78 7.02
N VAL A 21 -7.31 -14.46 6.09
CA VAL A 21 -6.55 -13.20 6.03
C VAL A 21 -6.48 -12.72 4.59
N ALA A 22 -6.61 -11.42 4.39
CA ALA A 22 -6.26 -10.76 3.13
C ALA A 22 -5.24 -9.66 3.36
N SER A 23 -4.31 -9.52 2.41
CA SER A 23 -3.51 -8.31 2.25
C SER A 23 -4.29 -7.35 1.35
N LEU A 24 -4.65 -6.19 1.88
CA LEU A 24 -5.45 -5.20 1.16
C LEU A 24 -5.16 -3.79 1.67
N SER A 25 -5.56 -2.79 0.91
CA SER A 25 -5.58 -1.43 1.41
C SER A 25 -6.70 -1.23 2.42
N VAL A 26 -6.62 -0.17 3.22
CA VAL A 26 -7.60 0.06 4.30
C VAL A 26 -8.93 0.62 3.81
N GLU A 27 -8.99 1.17 2.59
CA GLU A 27 -10.22 1.77 2.04
C GLU A 27 -11.40 0.76 1.98
N PRO A 28 -11.24 -0.48 1.49
CA PRO A 28 -12.30 -1.49 1.57
C PRO A 28 -12.74 -1.82 2.99
N ILE A 29 -11.86 -1.69 3.99
CA ILE A 29 -12.21 -1.90 5.39
C ILE A 29 -13.08 -0.74 5.86
N LEU A 30 -12.64 0.50 5.63
CA LEU A 30 -13.31 1.72 6.07
C LEU A 30 -14.67 1.88 5.38
N ILE A 31 -14.68 1.93 4.04
CA ILE A 31 -15.90 2.11 3.24
C ILE A 31 -16.83 0.90 3.40
N GLY A 32 -16.27 -0.30 3.49
CA GLY A 32 -17.01 -1.53 3.67
C GLY A 32 -17.73 -1.62 5.02
N SER A 33 -17.17 -1.01 6.07
CA SER A 33 -17.79 -1.02 7.40
C SER A 33 -19.19 -0.39 7.41
N GLU A 34 -19.42 0.65 6.61
CA GLU A 34 -20.76 1.24 6.43
C GLU A 34 -21.75 0.32 5.71
N LYS A 35 -21.24 -0.66 4.97
CA LYS A 35 -22.02 -1.64 4.21
C LYS A 35 -22.14 -2.99 4.92
N GLY A 36 -21.78 -3.02 6.21
CA GLY A 36 -21.84 -4.25 7.03
C GLY A 36 -20.66 -5.21 6.79
N LEU A 37 -19.62 -4.80 6.10
CA LEU A 37 -18.41 -5.60 5.93
C LEU A 37 -17.51 -5.40 7.17
N HIS A 38 -17.55 -6.34 8.11
CA HIS A 38 -16.79 -6.26 9.35
C HIS A 38 -15.42 -6.91 9.20
N LEU A 39 -14.42 -6.09 8.82
CA LEU A 39 -13.01 -6.47 8.79
C LEU A 39 -12.20 -5.60 9.75
N VAL A 40 -11.19 -6.21 10.34
CA VAL A 40 -10.26 -5.55 11.29
C VAL A 40 -8.85 -5.71 10.77
N ALA A 41 -8.18 -4.60 10.49
CA ALA A 41 -6.76 -4.59 10.19
C ALA A 41 -5.94 -4.88 11.45
N PHE A 42 -5.00 -5.83 11.39
CA PHE A 42 -4.23 -6.25 12.55
C PHE A 42 -2.71 -6.14 12.38
N LEU A 43 -2.24 -5.87 11.17
CA LEU A 43 -0.81 -5.72 10.87
C LEU A 43 -0.63 -4.84 9.64
N SER A 44 0.19 -3.80 9.73
CA SER A 44 0.58 -2.99 8.57
C SER A 44 1.66 -3.68 7.76
N ARG A 45 1.54 -3.62 6.44
CA ARG A 45 2.56 -4.06 5.48
C ARG A 45 3.42 -2.92 4.96
N GLN A 46 3.01 -1.67 5.23
CA GLN A 46 3.69 -0.47 4.76
C GLN A 46 3.83 0.58 5.85
N ALA A 47 4.98 1.26 5.87
CA ALA A 47 5.25 2.37 6.78
C ALA A 47 4.64 3.69 6.31
N ARG A 48 4.40 3.81 5.00
CA ARG A 48 3.93 5.03 4.35
C ARG A 48 2.68 4.78 3.53
N TYR A 49 1.96 5.86 3.27
CA TYR A 49 0.80 5.85 2.38
C TYR A 49 1.21 5.48 0.96
N SER A 50 0.63 4.43 0.40
CA SER A 50 1.07 3.83 -0.85
C SER A 50 0.59 4.55 -2.09
N TYR A 51 -0.53 5.28 -2.03
CA TYR A 51 -1.07 5.94 -3.21
C TYR A 51 -0.43 7.29 -3.43
N VAL A 52 -0.10 7.55 -4.68
CA VAL A 52 0.56 8.78 -5.11
C VAL A 52 -0.06 9.30 -6.39
N LEU A 53 0.11 10.59 -6.61
CA LEU A 53 -0.12 11.23 -7.88
C LEU A 53 1.26 11.53 -8.48
N ALA A 54 1.50 11.11 -9.72
CA ALA A 54 2.79 11.28 -10.37
C ALA A 54 2.62 11.86 -11.78
N VAL A 55 3.53 12.73 -12.15
CA VAL A 55 3.65 13.30 -13.51
C VAL A 55 5.05 13.05 -14.04
N LEU A 56 5.23 13.05 -15.35
CA LEU A 56 6.57 13.03 -15.93
C LEU A 56 7.37 14.24 -15.45
N ALA A 57 8.67 14.10 -15.31
CA ALA A 57 9.54 15.16 -14.81
C ALA A 57 9.52 16.42 -15.68
N ASP A 58 9.28 16.25 -16.99
CA ASP A 58 9.12 17.33 -17.98
C ASP A 58 7.69 17.93 -18.04
N SER A 59 6.77 17.45 -17.20
CA SER A 59 5.41 17.97 -17.14
C SER A 59 5.39 19.43 -16.68
N PRO A 60 4.50 20.29 -17.23
CA PRO A 60 4.29 21.64 -16.76
C PRO A 60 3.59 21.72 -15.39
N ILE A 61 3.12 20.60 -14.84
CA ILE A 61 2.47 20.51 -13.55
C ILE A 61 3.56 20.49 -12.46
N HIS A 62 3.69 21.56 -11.69
CA HIS A 62 4.70 21.71 -10.65
C HIS A 62 4.14 21.68 -9.22
N GLN A 63 2.84 21.95 -9.06
CA GLN A 63 2.14 21.98 -7.78
C GLN A 63 0.74 21.36 -7.91
N LEU A 64 0.11 21.04 -6.80
CA LEU A 64 -1.20 20.38 -6.81
C LEU A 64 -2.32 21.24 -7.46
N ALA A 65 -2.26 22.55 -7.37
CA ALA A 65 -3.24 23.43 -8.01
C ALA A 65 -3.19 23.37 -9.55
N ASP A 66 -2.07 22.99 -10.14
CA ASP A 66 -1.91 22.90 -11.60
C ASP A 66 -2.65 21.70 -12.21
N PHE A 67 -3.20 20.81 -11.36
CA PHE A 67 -4.06 19.70 -11.83
C PHE A 67 -5.48 20.12 -12.21
N LYS A 68 -5.82 21.41 -12.15
CA LYS A 68 -7.12 21.88 -12.63
C LYS A 68 -7.25 21.63 -14.13
N GLY A 69 -8.31 20.91 -14.51
CA GLY A 69 -8.55 20.47 -15.89
C GLY A 69 -7.75 19.22 -16.31
N ALA A 70 -6.98 18.62 -15.40
CA ALA A 70 -6.15 17.47 -15.73
C ALA A 70 -6.99 16.18 -15.91
N THR A 71 -6.54 15.33 -16.84
CA THR A 71 -6.97 13.93 -16.95
C THR A 71 -5.93 13.04 -16.30
N LEU A 72 -6.33 12.27 -15.29
CA LEU A 72 -5.48 11.39 -14.50
C LEU A 72 -5.71 9.93 -14.91
N GLY A 73 -4.63 9.22 -15.23
CA GLY A 73 -4.68 7.78 -15.45
C GLY A 73 -4.80 7.03 -14.13
N GLU A 74 -5.69 6.04 -14.06
CA GLU A 74 -5.78 5.10 -12.94
C GLU A 74 -5.72 3.65 -13.42
N VAL A 75 -5.47 2.70 -12.49
CA VAL A 75 -5.36 1.28 -12.87
C VAL A 75 -6.71 0.76 -13.38
N ASN A 76 -7.77 1.00 -12.65
CA ASN A 76 -9.13 0.58 -12.99
C ASN A 76 -10.15 1.44 -12.25
N PRO A 77 -11.37 1.61 -12.78
CA PRO A 77 -12.42 2.41 -12.16
C PRO A 77 -12.79 1.90 -10.77
N GLY A 78 -13.08 2.83 -9.86
CA GLY A 78 -13.45 2.51 -8.49
C GLY A 78 -12.29 1.95 -7.65
N SER A 79 -11.06 2.22 -8.07
CA SER A 79 -9.88 1.83 -7.30
C SER A 79 -9.75 2.70 -6.04
N ALA A 80 -9.07 2.17 -5.02
CA ALA A 80 -8.80 2.91 -3.79
C ALA A 80 -7.88 4.15 -4.01
N VAL A 81 -7.31 4.29 -5.20
CA VAL A 81 -6.52 5.45 -5.61
C VAL A 81 -7.38 6.71 -5.81
N GLU A 82 -8.62 6.56 -6.31
CA GLU A 82 -9.52 7.69 -6.53
C GLU A 82 -9.77 8.51 -5.25
N PRO A 83 -10.25 7.91 -4.14
CA PRO A 83 -10.45 8.66 -2.89
C PRO A 83 -9.14 9.25 -2.35
N ALA A 84 -8.04 8.55 -2.49
CA ALA A 84 -6.73 9.01 -2.05
C ALA A 84 -6.28 10.28 -2.77
N VAL A 85 -6.34 10.27 -4.11
CA VAL A 85 -5.91 11.39 -4.93
C VAL A 85 -6.93 12.53 -4.89
N THR A 86 -8.22 12.23 -4.82
CA THR A 86 -9.26 13.25 -4.63
C THR A 86 -9.04 14.03 -3.33
N SER A 87 -8.73 13.36 -2.22
CA SER A 87 -8.43 14.02 -0.96
C SER A 87 -7.13 14.84 -1.02
N LEU A 88 -6.11 14.34 -1.72
CA LEU A 88 -4.85 15.06 -1.96
C LEU A 88 -5.09 16.38 -2.70
N LEU A 89 -5.82 16.34 -3.81
CA LEU A 89 -6.12 17.49 -4.64
C LEU A 89 -7.10 18.44 -3.94
N GLY A 90 -8.06 17.89 -3.18
CA GLY A 90 -8.98 18.67 -2.36
C GLY A 90 -8.27 19.48 -1.28
N GLY A 91 -7.22 18.94 -0.67
CA GLY A 91 -6.35 19.69 0.24
C GLY A 91 -5.63 20.87 -0.39
N ALA A 92 -5.53 20.91 -1.72
CA ALA A 92 -5.04 22.05 -2.51
C ALA A 92 -6.14 22.94 -3.06
N GLY A 93 -7.40 22.74 -2.63
CA GLY A 93 -8.55 23.56 -3.01
C GLY A 93 -9.25 23.14 -4.32
N LEU A 94 -8.88 22.01 -4.93
CA LEU A 94 -9.56 21.49 -6.11
C LEU A 94 -10.78 20.66 -5.70
N ARG A 95 -11.85 20.77 -6.48
CA ARG A 95 -13.06 19.96 -6.33
C ARG A 95 -12.96 18.71 -7.24
N PRO A 96 -13.71 17.65 -6.97
CA PRO A 96 -13.76 16.47 -7.85
C PRO A 96 -14.15 16.79 -9.31
N SER A 97 -14.87 17.89 -9.54
CA SER A 97 -15.23 18.38 -10.89
C SER A 97 -14.09 19.10 -11.62
N ASP A 98 -13.01 19.43 -10.94
CA ASP A 98 -11.88 20.18 -11.52
C ASP A 98 -10.85 19.26 -12.19
N PHE A 99 -11.01 17.94 -12.14
CA PHE A 99 -10.16 16.94 -12.82
C PHE A 99 -10.97 15.68 -13.14
N SER A 100 -10.39 14.75 -13.90
CA SER A 100 -11.07 13.49 -14.25
C SER A 100 -10.13 12.30 -14.13
N PHE A 101 -10.68 11.11 -13.85
CA PHE A 101 -9.97 9.83 -13.92
C PHE A 101 -10.34 9.07 -15.19
N VAL A 102 -9.34 8.39 -15.78
CA VAL A 102 -9.54 7.47 -16.91
C VAL A 102 -8.77 6.18 -16.65
N PRO A 103 -9.35 5.01 -16.91
CA PRO A 103 -8.68 3.75 -16.74
C PRO A 103 -7.60 3.57 -17.82
N VAL A 104 -6.36 3.42 -17.41
CA VAL A 104 -5.20 3.16 -18.29
C VAL A 104 -4.59 1.77 -18.06
N GLY A 105 -5.03 1.06 -17.01
CA GLY A 105 -4.47 -0.21 -16.61
C GLY A 105 -3.14 -0.06 -15.85
N SER A 106 -2.52 -1.19 -15.51
CA SER A 106 -1.22 -1.27 -14.84
C SER A 106 -0.12 -1.77 -15.77
N GLY A 107 1.13 -1.67 -15.33
CA GLY A 107 2.30 -2.13 -16.05
C GLY A 107 2.45 -1.44 -17.41
N SER A 108 2.74 -2.21 -18.45
CA SER A 108 3.02 -1.67 -19.80
C SER A 108 1.91 -0.79 -20.39
N LYS A 109 0.66 -1.03 -20.02
CA LYS A 109 -0.48 -0.22 -20.51
C LYS A 109 -0.49 1.17 -19.87
N GLY A 110 -0.37 1.24 -18.54
CA GLY A 110 -0.28 2.49 -17.79
C GLY A 110 0.95 3.29 -18.22
N LEU A 111 2.11 2.61 -18.32
CA LEU A 111 3.35 3.18 -18.80
C LEU A 111 3.19 3.81 -20.20
N ALA A 112 2.56 3.11 -21.14
CA ALA A 112 2.34 3.63 -22.49
C ALA A 112 1.40 4.85 -22.52
N ALA A 113 0.42 4.92 -21.62
CA ALA A 113 -0.50 6.04 -21.54
C ALA A 113 0.19 7.33 -21.08
N ILE A 114 1.03 7.24 -20.03
CA ILE A 114 1.76 8.41 -19.51
C ILE A 114 2.90 8.83 -20.45
N ALA A 115 3.66 7.87 -20.99
CA ALA A 115 4.74 8.15 -21.92
C ALA A 115 4.25 8.83 -23.21
N ALA A 116 3.08 8.44 -23.70
CA ALA A 116 2.43 9.06 -24.86
C ALA A 116 1.69 10.37 -24.52
N LYS A 117 1.78 10.85 -23.27
CA LYS A 117 1.11 12.06 -22.78
C LYS A 117 -0.42 12.06 -23.02
N ARG A 118 -1.05 10.86 -23.05
CA ARG A 118 -2.51 10.71 -23.17
C ARG A 118 -3.24 11.10 -21.88
N VAL A 119 -2.51 11.11 -20.78
CA VAL A 119 -2.96 11.59 -19.47
C VAL A 119 -1.96 12.61 -18.93
N SER A 120 -2.43 13.56 -18.13
CA SER A 120 -1.59 14.61 -17.56
C SER A 120 -0.70 14.08 -16.43
N GLY A 121 -1.15 13.02 -15.77
CA GLY A 121 -0.46 12.33 -14.68
C GLY A 121 -1.12 10.98 -14.41
N VAL A 122 -0.55 10.22 -13.50
CA VAL A 122 -1.07 8.92 -13.08
C VAL A 122 -1.33 8.91 -11.58
N ALA A 123 -2.49 8.42 -11.20
CA ALA A 123 -2.91 8.14 -9.84
C ALA A 123 -2.69 6.64 -9.61
N PHE A 124 -1.57 6.27 -8.99
CA PHE A 124 -1.12 4.89 -8.89
C PHE A 124 -0.65 4.54 -7.47
N PRO A 125 -0.59 3.24 -7.14
CA PRO A 125 0.28 2.78 -6.07
C PRO A 125 1.73 3.15 -6.37
N PHE A 126 2.49 3.57 -5.37
CA PHE A 126 3.91 3.99 -5.57
C PHE A 126 4.78 2.88 -6.20
N LEU A 127 4.48 1.62 -5.90
CA LEU A 127 5.12 0.47 -6.55
C LEU A 127 4.99 0.50 -8.08
N GLU A 128 3.82 0.89 -8.61
CA GLU A 128 3.64 1.00 -10.07
C GLU A 128 4.51 2.12 -10.66
N VAL A 129 4.59 3.27 -9.99
CA VAL A 129 5.47 4.37 -10.42
C VAL A 129 6.94 3.95 -10.41
N VAL A 130 7.37 3.18 -9.41
CA VAL A 130 8.73 2.60 -9.34
C VAL A 130 8.96 1.63 -10.50
N ASN A 131 8.01 0.74 -10.76
CA ASN A 131 8.10 -0.20 -11.88
C ASN A 131 8.18 0.52 -13.22
N ASP A 132 7.34 1.54 -13.43
CA ASP A 132 7.32 2.36 -14.66
C ASP A 132 8.60 3.15 -14.83
N THR A 133 9.20 3.64 -13.74
CA THR A 133 10.52 4.29 -13.77
C THR A 133 11.59 3.36 -14.36
N PHE A 134 11.63 2.11 -13.90
CA PHE A 134 12.65 1.16 -14.35
C PHE A 134 12.34 0.53 -15.70
N ALA A 135 11.08 0.21 -15.98
CA ALA A 135 10.68 -0.44 -17.23
C ALA A 135 10.71 0.53 -18.44
N GLY A 136 10.32 1.79 -18.19
CA GLY A 136 10.20 2.82 -19.24
C GLY A 136 11.37 3.79 -19.30
N ASN A 137 12.34 3.68 -18.39
CA ASN A 137 13.40 4.68 -18.21
C ASN A 137 12.83 6.11 -18.09
N LEU A 138 11.69 6.24 -17.38
CA LEU A 138 10.99 7.49 -17.17
C LEU A 138 11.39 8.09 -15.82
N THR A 139 11.35 9.41 -15.74
CA THR A 139 11.53 10.13 -14.48
C THR A 139 10.23 10.79 -14.09
N PHE A 140 9.82 10.61 -12.83
CA PHE A 140 8.58 11.13 -12.29
C PHE A 140 8.82 12.18 -11.21
N ARG A 141 7.95 13.20 -11.19
CA ARG A 141 7.69 14.03 -10.02
C ARG A 141 6.49 13.44 -9.30
N VAL A 142 6.69 13.09 -8.01
CA VAL A 142 5.70 12.38 -7.21
C VAL A 142 5.13 13.31 -6.14
N TYR A 143 3.81 13.36 -6.05
CA TYR A 143 3.06 14.08 -5.02
C TYR A 143 2.48 13.07 -4.03
N ARG A 144 2.78 13.27 -2.75
CA ARG A 144 2.26 12.47 -1.64
C ARG A 144 1.35 13.31 -0.77
N HIS A 145 0.34 12.67 -0.19
CA HIS A 145 -0.59 13.36 0.69
C HIS A 145 0.16 13.92 1.92
N PRO A 146 0.08 15.23 2.21
CA PRO A 146 0.93 15.86 3.22
C PRO A 146 0.68 15.33 4.64
N ILE A 147 -0.56 14.91 4.96
CA ILE A 147 -0.95 14.42 6.28
C ILE A 147 -0.90 12.89 6.34
N LEU A 148 -1.38 12.21 5.28
CA LEU A 148 -1.47 10.75 5.27
C LEU A 148 -0.14 10.05 4.89
N LYS A 149 0.86 10.78 4.39
CA LYS A 149 2.11 10.22 3.86
C LYS A 149 2.83 9.26 4.82
N ASP A 150 2.68 9.47 6.13
CA ASP A 150 3.35 8.69 7.17
C ASP A 150 2.40 7.62 7.79
N ILE A 151 1.23 7.41 7.19
CA ILE A 151 0.24 6.41 7.60
C ILE A 151 0.29 5.24 6.63
N GLY A 152 0.61 4.05 7.13
CA GLY A 152 0.54 2.83 6.32
C GLY A 152 -0.91 2.48 5.99
N ASN A 153 -1.27 2.49 4.71
CA ASN A 153 -2.63 2.19 4.28
C ASN A 153 -2.80 0.79 3.65
N VAL A 154 -1.77 -0.02 3.67
CA VAL A 154 -1.84 -1.42 3.20
C VAL A 154 -1.42 -2.33 4.34
N GLY A 155 -2.23 -3.34 4.60
CA GLY A 155 -1.99 -4.26 5.70
C GLY A 155 -2.71 -5.59 5.54
N TYR A 156 -2.77 -6.31 6.63
CA TYR A 156 -3.47 -7.58 6.73
C TYR A 156 -4.69 -7.41 7.61
N ALA A 157 -5.82 -7.94 7.12
CA ALA A 157 -7.09 -7.88 7.83
C ALA A 157 -7.75 -9.27 7.91
N ALA A 158 -8.54 -9.45 8.96
CA ALA A 158 -9.33 -10.64 9.22
C ALA A 158 -10.71 -10.23 9.78
N THR A 159 -11.65 -11.18 9.85
CA THR A 159 -12.91 -10.94 10.55
C THR A 159 -12.71 -10.97 12.06
N PRO A 160 -13.57 -10.31 12.86
CA PRO A 160 -13.56 -10.45 14.33
C PRO A 160 -13.64 -11.91 14.79
N ALA A 161 -14.42 -12.75 14.09
CA ALA A 161 -14.54 -14.18 14.39
C ALA A 161 -13.21 -14.91 14.16
N THR A 162 -12.52 -14.66 13.06
CA THR A 162 -11.18 -15.22 12.79
C THR A 162 -10.16 -14.76 13.83
N ILE A 163 -10.18 -13.47 14.22
CA ILE A 163 -9.32 -12.92 15.25
C ILE A 163 -9.53 -13.63 16.59
N ALA A 164 -10.78 -13.88 16.97
CA ALA A 164 -11.13 -14.57 18.22
C ALA A 164 -10.77 -16.06 18.20
N THR A 165 -11.00 -16.76 17.09
CA THR A 165 -10.87 -18.23 17.03
C THR A 165 -9.54 -18.72 16.52
N LYS A 166 -8.80 -17.92 15.73
CA LYS A 166 -7.51 -18.28 15.12
C LYS A 166 -6.36 -17.36 15.58
N GLY A 167 -6.44 -16.79 16.78
CA GLY A 167 -5.46 -15.82 17.28
C GLY A 167 -4.02 -16.33 17.26
N ASP A 168 -3.76 -17.61 17.55
CA ASP A 168 -2.41 -18.19 17.48
C ASP A 168 -1.86 -18.22 16.05
N LEU A 169 -2.70 -18.56 15.08
CA LEU A 169 -2.31 -18.52 13.67
C LEU A 169 -1.93 -17.11 13.25
N LEU A 170 -2.77 -16.13 13.62
CA LEU A 170 -2.54 -14.73 13.26
C LEU A 170 -1.29 -14.15 13.91
N ARG A 171 -0.99 -14.50 15.17
CA ARG A 171 0.25 -14.12 15.85
C ARG A 171 1.50 -14.62 15.12
N ARG A 172 1.53 -15.91 14.78
CA ARG A 172 2.65 -16.52 14.04
C ARG A 172 2.78 -15.94 12.65
N PHE A 173 1.67 -15.73 11.97
CA PHE A 173 1.65 -15.06 10.67
C PHE A 173 2.22 -13.64 10.76
N ALA A 174 1.76 -12.84 11.74
CA ALA A 174 2.23 -11.48 11.94
C ALA A 174 3.75 -11.44 12.22
N ARG A 175 4.27 -12.36 13.06
CA ARG A 175 5.72 -12.48 13.32
C ARG A 175 6.50 -12.75 12.06
N ALA A 176 6.10 -13.73 11.25
CA ALA A 176 6.78 -14.05 10.00
C ALA A 176 6.85 -12.85 9.03
N ILE A 177 5.78 -12.05 8.95
CA ILE A 177 5.77 -10.82 8.12
C ILE A 177 6.69 -9.75 8.70
N VAL A 178 6.74 -9.59 10.02
CA VAL A 178 7.60 -8.61 10.70
C VAL A 178 9.09 -8.99 10.51
N GLU A 179 9.45 -10.25 10.70
CA GLU A 179 10.81 -10.76 10.45
C GLU A 179 11.22 -10.56 8.99
N ALA A 180 10.33 -10.92 8.03
CA ALA A 180 10.58 -10.70 6.61
C ALA A 180 10.74 -9.21 6.26
N SER A 181 9.95 -8.33 6.87
CA SER A 181 10.08 -6.87 6.68
C SER A 181 11.43 -6.36 7.14
N LEU A 182 11.89 -6.79 8.31
CA LEU A 182 13.20 -6.44 8.84
C LEU A 182 14.34 -6.97 7.94
N PHE A 183 14.19 -8.20 7.44
CA PHE A 183 15.15 -8.84 6.54
C PHE A 183 15.27 -8.05 5.22
N VAL A 184 14.14 -7.74 4.56
CA VAL A 184 14.12 -6.97 3.29
C VAL A 184 14.74 -5.58 3.49
N HIS A 185 14.41 -4.90 4.58
CA HIS A 185 14.97 -3.59 4.90
C HIS A 185 16.50 -3.66 5.11
N THR A 186 16.99 -4.76 5.71
CA THR A 186 18.42 -4.96 6.02
C THR A 186 19.23 -5.32 4.79
N ASN A 187 18.77 -6.28 3.98
CA ASN A 187 19.47 -6.76 2.78
C ASN A 187 18.50 -6.98 1.61
N PRO A 188 18.17 -5.92 0.86
CA PRO A 188 17.27 -6.00 -0.30
C PRO A 188 17.72 -7.00 -1.37
N ALA A 189 19.03 -7.20 -1.56
CA ALA A 189 19.55 -8.11 -2.58
C ALA A 189 19.32 -9.59 -2.20
N ALA A 190 19.63 -9.96 -0.97
CA ALA A 190 19.33 -11.31 -0.47
C ALA A 190 17.81 -11.57 -0.45
N ALA A 191 17.01 -10.57 -0.05
CA ALA A 191 15.56 -10.65 -0.08
C ALA A 191 15.02 -10.84 -1.51
N ALA A 192 15.59 -10.16 -2.50
CA ALA A 192 15.21 -10.30 -3.91
C ALA A 192 15.47 -11.74 -4.41
N ARG A 193 16.58 -12.35 -4.03
CA ARG A 193 16.88 -13.75 -4.34
C ARG A 193 15.83 -14.68 -3.75
N LEU A 194 15.56 -14.56 -2.43
CA LEU A 194 14.57 -15.39 -1.75
C LEU A 194 13.15 -15.19 -2.33
N TYR A 195 12.81 -13.97 -2.74
CA TYR A 195 11.54 -13.68 -3.40
C TYR A 195 11.42 -14.44 -4.73
N LEU A 196 12.43 -14.37 -5.59
CA LEU A 196 12.45 -15.05 -6.88
C LEU A 196 12.35 -16.58 -6.69
N GLU A 197 13.14 -17.14 -5.78
CA GLU A 197 13.12 -18.58 -5.44
C GLU A 197 11.76 -19.01 -4.91
N GLY A 198 11.20 -18.26 -3.95
CA GLY A 198 9.89 -18.53 -3.36
C GLY A 198 8.71 -18.37 -4.34
N ALA A 199 8.88 -17.56 -5.38
CA ALA A 199 7.92 -17.39 -6.47
C ALA A 199 8.14 -18.39 -7.63
N ASN A 200 9.08 -19.34 -7.51
CA ASN A 200 9.50 -20.25 -8.57
C ASN A 200 9.94 -19.53 -9.87
N GLN A 201 10.51 -18.33 -9.71
CA GLN A 201 11.07 -17.58 -10.82
C GLN A 201 12.57 -17.88 -10.98
N LYS A 202 13.05 -17.82 -12.23
CA LYS A 202 14.46 -18.05 -12.51
C LYS A 202 15.32 -16.91 -11.93
N VAL A 203 16.28 -17.27 -11.09
CA VAL A 203 17.28 -16.32 -10.57
C VAL A 203 18.38 -16.14 -11.60
N THR A 204 18.37 -14.99 -12.27
CA THR A 204 19.42 -14.57 -13.20
C THR A 204 20.00 -13.24 -12.72
N PRO A 205 21.21 -12.83 -13.17
CA PRO A 205 21.71 -11.50 -12.84
C PRO A 205 20.73 -10.36 -13.16
N GLU A 206 19.99 -10.50 -14.24
CA GLU A 206 18.99 -9.52 -14.69
C GLU A 206 17.78 -9.51 -13.75
N SER A 207 17.12 -10.67 -13.50
CA SER A 207 15.95 -10.73 -12.63
C SER A 207 16.28 -10.31 -11.20
N LEU A 208 17.44 -10.75 -10.67
CA LEU A 208 17.92 -10.35 -9.36
C LEU A 208 18.17 -8.85 -9.29
N GLY A 209 18.86 -8.28 -10.28
CA GLY A 209 19.12 -6.85 -10.36
C GLY A 209 17.83 -6.02 -10.41
N ASN A 210 16.84 -6.47 -11.19
CA ASN A 210 15.54 -5.79 -11.32
C ASN A 210 14.79 -5.78 -9.98
N VAL A 211 14.62 -6.94 -9.33
CA VAL A 211 13.91 -7.03 -8.06
C VAL A 211 14.66 -6.30 -6.94
N THR A 212 16.00 -6.38 -6.91
CA THR A 212 16.81 -5.63 -5.94
C THR A 212 16.59 -4.12 -6.07
N ARG A 213 16.60 -3.58 -7.29
CA ARG A 213 16.35 -2.14 -7.52
C ARG A 213 14.98 -1.71 -7.01
N ILE A 214 13.94 -2.53 -7.23
CA ILE A 214 12.60 -2.28 -6.72
C ILE A 214 12.60 -2.28 -5.19
N PHE A 215 13.20 -3.28 -4.54
CA PHE A 215 13.25 -3.35 -3.08
C PHE A 215 14.03 -2.20 -2.46
N VAL A 216 15.15 -1.76 -3.09
CA VAL A 216 15.90 -0.58 -2.66
C VAL A 216 15.05 0.70 -2.79
N ALA A 217 14.32 0.85 -3.89
CA ALA A 217 13.45 2.03 -4.10
C ALA A 217 12.28 2.08 -3.10
N LEU A 218 11.82 0.91 -2.65
CA LEU A 218 10.69 0.78 -1.70
C LEU A 218 11.13 0.60 -0.25
N LYS A 219 12.43 0.59 0.06
CA LYS A 219 12.91 0.24 1.40
C LYS A 219 12.29 1.09 2.52
N ASP A 220 12.05 2.38 2.24
CA ASP A 220 11.46 3.31 3.18
C ASP A 220 9.92 3.17 3.31
N ASP A 221 9.31 2.38 2.46
CA ASP A 221 7.88 2.04 2.53
C ASP A 221 7.64 0.74 3.33
N PHE A 222 8.68 -0.04 3.64
CA PHE A 222 8.55 -1.22 4.50
C PHE A 222 8.31 -0.83 5.97
N PRO A 223 7.51 -1.59 6.74
CA PRO A 223 7.18 -1.27 8.14
C PRO A 223 8.40 -1.10 9.04
N ALA A 224 9.49 -1.81 8.76
CA ALA A 224 10.74 -1.72 9.51
C ALA A 224 11.45 -0.37 9.39
N ALA A 225 11.10 0.44 8.38
CA ALA A 225 11.70 1.74 8.12
C ALA A 225 11.07 2.90 8.89
N ASN A 226 9.97 2.67 9.63
CA ASN A 226 9.27 3.76 10.33
C ASN A 226 10.00 4.16 11.62
N PRO A 227 10.77 5.27 11.65
CA PRO A 227 11.53 5.68 12.83
C PRO A 227 10.63 6.17 13.97
N ALA A 228 9.42 6.63 13.67
CA ALA A 228 8.46 7.09 14.66
C ALA A 228 7.78 5.93 15.40
N ASN A 229 7.93 4.72 14.91
CA ASN A 229 7.31 3.55 15.50
C ASN A 229 8.26 2.34 15.49
N PRO A 230 8.90 2.06 16.64
CA PRO A 230 9.84 0.94 16.75
C PRO A 230 9.15 -0.44 16.67
N ARG A 231 7.81 -0.49 16.78
CA ARG A 231 7.04 -1.73 16.62
C ARG A 231 6.66 -1.91 15.15
N ILE A 232 7.37 -2.80 14.50
CA ILE A 232 7.19 -3.10 13.07
C ILE A 232 5.76 -3.62 12.85
N GLY A 233 5.07 -3.07 11.84
CA GLY A 233 3.75 -3.50 11.44
C GLY A 233 2.59 -2.93 12.26
N LEU A 234 2.83 -1.97 13.17
CA LEU A 234 1.76 -1.36 13.95
C LEU A 234 0.79 -0.56 13.07
N ILE A 235 -0.50 -0.81 13.29
CA ILE A 235 -1.60 0.03 12.79
C ILE A 235 -2.22 0.71 14.00
N LEU A 236 -2.30 2.03 13.98
CA LEU A 236 -2.91 2.81 15.05
C LEU A 236 -4.38 3.09 14.73
N PRO A 237 -5.33 2.75 15.63
CA PRO A 237 -6.74 3.08 15.45
C PRO A 237 -7.00 4.55 15.13
N ARG A 238 -6.23 5.47 15.74
CA ARG A 238 -6.34 6.92 15.47
C ARG A 238 -6.04 7.27 14.00
N ASP A 239 -5.14 6.53 13.36
CA ASP A 239 -4.77 6.76 11.94
C ASP A 239 -5.93 6.35 11.03
N MET A 240 -6.66 5.29 11.41
CA MET A 240 -7.88 4.88 10.71
C MET A 240 -9.00 5.90 10.84
N VAL A 241 -9.16 6.49 12.03
CA VAL A 241 -10.12 7.59 12.24
C VAL A 241 -9.72 8.80 11.38
N LEU A 242 -8.46 9.19 11.39
CA LEU A 242 -7.97 10.32 10.61
C LEU A 242 -8.24 10.09 9.12
N TYR A 243 -7.91 8.91 8.59
CA TYR A 243 -8.11 8.63 7.19
C TYR A 243 -9.61 8.56 6.82
N SER A 244 -10.44 7.95 7.66
CA SER A 244 -11.89 7.90 7.43
C SER A 244 -12.56 9.28 7.40
N ARG A 245 -12.02 10.28 8.12
CA ARG A 245 -12.48 11.68 8.00
C ARG A 245 -12.26 12.20 6.59
N TYR A 246 -11.06 12.01 6.01
CA TYR A 246 -10.82 12.40 4.61
C TYR A 246 -11.77 11.71 3.65
N LEU A 247 -12.04 10.42 3.84
CA LEU A 247 -13.00 9.71 3.00
C LEU A 247 -14.42 10.31 3.14
N ALA A 248 -14.82 10.69 4.34
CA ALA A 248 -16.11 11.32 4.57
C ALA A 248 -16.18 12.76 4.02
N ASP A 249 -15.15 13.56 4.24
CA ASP A 249 -15.09 14.97 3.77
C ASP A 249 -15.16 15.07 2.25
N TYR A 250 -14.70 14.05 1.53
CA TYR A 250 -14.76 13.98 0.06
C TYR A 250 -15.87 13.07 -0.49
N GLY A 251 -16.82 12.66 0.36
CA GLY A 251 -18.05 11.96 -0.06
C GLY A 251 -17.92 10.47 -0.34
N PHE A 252 -16.81 9.84 0.03
CA PHE A 252 -16.59 8.38 -0.11
C PHE A 252 -17.18 7.58 1.06
N MET A 253 -17.44 8.24 2.19
CA MET A 253 -18.11 7.71 3.37
C MET A 253 -19.13 8.71 3.90
N LYS A 254 -20.13 8.23 4.67
CA LYS A 254 -21.13 9.08 5.31
C LYS A 254 -20.61 9.72 6.59
N ALA A 255 -19.78 8.97 7.33
CA ALA A 255 -19.21 9.42 8.60
C ALA A 255 -17.86 8.70 8.87
N PRO A 256 -16.97 9.31 9.68
CA PRO A 256 -15.76 8.66 10.15
C PRO A 256 -16.05 7.42 11.00
N VAL A 257 -15.15 6.42 10.93
CA VAL A 257 -15.26 5.20 11.75
C VAL A 257 -14.82 5.41 13.19
N VAL A 258 -15.23 4.49 14.07
CA VAL A 258 -14.58 4.30 15.38
C VAL A 258 -13.36 3.42 15.16
N GLY A 259 -12.16 3.95 15.40
CA GLY A 259 -10.89 3.33 15.02
C GLY A 259 -10.70 1.90 15.55
N THR A 260 -11.14 1.62 16.77
CA THR A 260 -11.06 0.28 17.39
C THR A 260 -11.96 -0.76 16.72
N SER A 261 -12.96 -0.35 15.94
CA SER A 261 -13.84 -1.26 15.20
C SER A 261 -13.21 -1.80 13.91
N VAL A 262 -12.17 -1.13 13.39
CA VAL A 262 -11.56 -1.44 12.09
C VAL A 262 -10.06 -1.75 12.18
N ALA A 263 -9.44 -1.58 13.34
CA ALA A 263 -8.03 -1.89 13.57
C ALA A 263 -7.78 -2.40 14.99
N THR A 264 -6.79 -3.29 15.15
CA THR A 264 -6.31 -3.79 16.44
C THR A 264 -4.80 -3.97 16.42
N ASP A 265 -4.14 -3.72 17.55
CA ASP A 265 -2.70 -3.93 17.75
C ASP A 265 -2.38 -5.15 18.62
N GLN A 266 -3.39 -5.98 18.96
CA GLN A 266 -3.26 -7.09 19.93
C GLN A 266 -2.19 -8.12 19.56
N PHE A 267 -1.78 -8.24 18.30
CA PHE A 267 -0.77 -9.19 17.85
C PHE A 267 0.63 -8.57 17.76
N ILE A 268 0.74 -7.24 17.83
CA ILE A 268 2.00 -6.52 17.55
C ILE A 268 3.07 -6.81 18.59
N GLY A 269 2.70 -6.94 19.87
CA GLY A 269 3.64 -7.31 20.94
C GLY A 269 4.32 -8.65 20.60
N PHE A 270 3.54 -9.69 20.36
CA PHE A 270 4.06 -11.01 19.99
C PHE A 270 4.82 -11.00 18.67
N ALA A 271 4.33 -10.27 17.66
CA ALA A 271 4.97 -10.20 16.34
C ALA A 271 6.38 -9.59 16.39
N ASN A 272 6.65 -8.71 17.35
CA ASN A 272 7.95 -8.07 17.54
C ASN A 272 8.82 -8.71 18.64
N ASP A 273 8.33 -9.74 19.34
CA ASP A 273 9.04 -10.44 20.40
C ASP A 273 9.94 -11.55 19.84
N PHE A 274 11.04 -11.16 19.18
CA PHE A 274 12.08 -12.04 18.64
C PHE A 274 13.45 -11.34 18.66
N ASP A 275 14.51 -12.08 18.42
CA ASP A 275 15.86 -11.52 18.33
C ASP A 275 16.07 -10.79 17.00
N HIS A 276 15.78 -9.48 16.97
CA HIS A 276 16.01 -8.62 15.82
C HIS A 276 17.47 -8.64 15.34
N LYS A 277 18.45 -8.74 16.27
CA LYS A 277 19.87 -8.77 15.90
C LYS A 277 20.23 -10.06 15.16
N ALA A 278 19.61 -11.19 15.55
CA ALA A 278 19.80 -12.44 14.84
C ALA A 278 19.31 -12.37 13.40
N VAL A 279 18.12 -11.79 13.16
CA VAL A 279 17.58 -11.59 11.80
C VAL A 279 18.47 -10.66 10.98
N VAL A 280 18.92 -9.55 11.56
CA VAL A 280 19.86 -8.62 10.89
C VAL A 280 21.17 -9.32 10.54
N LYS A 281 21.75 -10.08 11.47
CA LYS A 281 22.99 -10.85 11.25
C LYS A 281 22.80 -11.89 10.13
N GLN A 282 21.70 -12.62 10.14
CA GLN A 282 21.34 -13.57 9.09
C GLN A 282 21.22 -12.88 7.74
N ALA A 283 20.48 -11.78 7.65
CA ALA A 283 20.31 -11.03 6.41
C ALA A 283 21.66 -10.55 5.84
N LEU A 284 22.55 -10.01 6.69
CA LEU A 284 23.88 -9.53 6.28
C LEU A 284 24.83 -10.65 5.88
N SER A 285 24.63 -11.88 6.36
CA SER A 285 25.48 -13.05 6.01
C SER A 285 25.13 -13.69 4.66
N MET A 286 23.96 -13.35 4.10
CA MET A 286 23.52 -13.87 2.80
C MET A 286 24.06 -13.02 1.65
N LYS A 287 24.55 -13.70 0.58
CA LYS A 287 25.10 -13.10 -0.63
C LYS A 287 24.04 -13.01 -1.73
#